data_6cabe1a9afef01d39aeaf1bc4d71a73d
#
_entry.id   6cabe1a9afef01d39aeaf1bc4d71a73d
#
_cell.length_a   1.000
_cell.length_b   1.000
_cell.length_c   1.000
_cell.angle_alpha   90.00
_cell.angle_beta   90.00
_cell.angle_gamma   90.00
#
_symmetry.space_group_name_H-M   'P 1'
#
loop_
_entity.id
_entity.type
_entity.pdbx_description
1 polymer ?
#
loop_
_entity_poly.entity_id
_entity_poly.type
_entity_poly.pdbx_seq_one_letter_code
_entity_poly.pdbx_strand_id
1 'polypeptide(L)'
;MISNLTVIDPRAKIGANVEIGPFTTIAGDVEIGEGTWIGSNVTIMDGALLRGPIALCDGAVVKMGAKIYGGTTVGVKCTVGGEIKNSILQGYSNKAHDGYLGNSVIGAWCNLGADTNCSNMKNTMGEIKVWNYKAKDFINSRQQFCGVFMGDYTKTAISTKLNSGTSIGLGCNIFQADFPSKYVSSFSWGEEKFELEGLHRMNQRMKVLKGEEYTVEERKALEDNYESEL
;
A
#
# COMPACT_ATOMS: atom_id res chain seq x y z
N MET A 1 -25.31 4.72 0.96
CA MET A 1 -26.12 4.45 2.20
C MET A 1 -25.20 4.45 3.41
N ILE A 2 -25.58 5.10 4.52
CA ILE A 2 -24.80 5.11 5.77
C ILE A 2 -25.50 4.20 6.79
N SER A 3 -24.76 3.23 7.34
CA SER A 3 -25.28 2.32 8.37
C SER A 3 -25.60 3.08 9.66
N ASN A 4 -26.67 2.73 10.33
CA ASN A 4 -27.04 3.29 11.64
C ASN A 4 -26.18 2.76 12.81
N LEU A 5 -25.28 1.82 12.53
CA LEU A 5 -24.30 1.27 13.48
C LEU A 5 -22.91 1.94 13.34
N THR A 6 -22.83 3.13 12.75
CA THR A 6 -21.60 3.91 12.64
C THR A 6 -21.48 4.93 13.77
N VAL A 7 -20.24 5.27 14.13
CA VAL A 7 -19.94 6.40 15.02
C VAL A 7 -19.29 7.50 14.18
N ILE A 8 -19.99 8.60 13.98
CA ILE A 8 -19.52 9.71 13.16
C ILE A 8 -19.49 10.97 14.03
N ASP A 9 -18.32 11.61 14.13
CA ASP A 9 -18.19 12.89 14.83
C ASP A 9 -19.04 13.95 14.10
N PRO A 10 -19.80 14.79 14.82
CA PRO A 10 -20.64 15.84 14.21
C PRO A 10 -19.88 16.87 13.37
N ARG A 11 -18.56 16.98 13.54
CA ARG A 11 -17.69 17.87 12.74
C ARG A 11 -17.30 17.27 11.39
N ALA A 12 -17.47 15.96 11.19
CA ALA A 12 -17.15 15.31 9.93
C ALA A 12 -18.05 15.81 8.80
N LYS A 13 -17.42 16.15 7.68
CA LYS A 13 -18.11 16.57 6.45
C LYS A 13 -18.15 15.39 5.47
N ILE A 14 -19.34 14.93 5.15
CA ILE A 14 -19.54 13.77 4.28
C ILE A 14 -20.20 14.23 2.98
N GLY A 15 -19.57 13.96 1.87
CA GLY A 15 -20.00 14.29 0.52
C GLY A 15 -21.22 13.48 0.05
N ALA A 16 -21.72 13.82 -1.12
CA ALA A 16 -22.84 13.11 -1.73
C ALA A 16 -22.45 11.67 -2.13
N ASN A 17 -23.44 10.78 -2.16
CA ASN A 17 -23.26 9.40 -2.62
C ASN A 17 -22.18 8.60 -1.86
N VAL A 18 -21.89 8.95 -0.61
CA VAL A 18 -20.99 8.19 0.26
C VAL A 18 -21.74 7.00 0.86
N GLU A 19 -21.11 5.85 0.85
CA GLU A 19 -21.59 4.64 1.52
C GLU A 19 -20.68 4.28 2.68
N ILE A 20 -21.25 3.96 3.84
CA ILE A 20 -20.49 3.61 5.05
C ILE A 20 -21.08 2.35 5.68
N GLY A 21 -20.25 1.32 5.78
CA GLY A 21 -20.58 0.05 6.41
C GLY A 21 -20.67 0.14 7.95
N PRO A 22 -21.25 -0.89 8.59
CA PRO A 22 -21.46 -0.91 10.03
C PRO A 22 -20.14 -0.92 10.82
N PHE A 23 -20.23 -0.47 12.08
CA PHE A 23 -19.14 -0.43 13.04
C PHE A 23 -17.94 0.43 12.62
N THR A 24 -18.12 1.29 11.62
CA THR A 24 -17.12 2.27 11.19
C THR A 24 -17.11 3.47 12.13
N THR A 25 -15.91 3.95 12.48
CA THR A 25 -15.70 5.13 13.32
C THR A 25 -15.01 6.22 12.51
N ILE A 26 -15.63 7.42 12.49
CA ILE A 26 -15.08 8.63 11.85
C ILE A 26 -14.94 9.67 12.94
N ALA A 27 -13.69 10.03 13.29
CA ALA A 27 -13.36 10.90 14.39
C ALA A 27 -12.99 12.32 13.93
N GLY A 28 -13.47 13.33 14.64
CA GLY A 28 -13.03 14.73 14.51
C GLY A 28 -13.33 15.40 13.18
N ASP A 29 -12.47 16.34 12.78
CA ASP A 29 -12.60 17.10 11.54
C ASP A 29 -12.11 16.27 10.35
N VAL A 30 -12.95 15.39 9.82
CA VAL A 30 -12.70 14.58 8.65
C VAL A 30 -13.49 15.10 7.46
N GLU A 31 -12.89 15.19 6.29
CA GLU A 31 -13.61 15.49 5.05
C GLU A 31 -13.60 14.25 4.13
N ILE A 32 -14.79 13.77 3.77
CA ILE A 32 -15.00 12.61 2.90
C ILE A 32 -15.64 13.08 1.61
N GLY A 33 -14.93 12.94 0.52
CA GLY A 33 -15.37 13.35 -0.81
C GLY A 33 -16.46 12.45 -1.38
N GLU A 34 -17.16 13.01 -2.38
CA GLU A 34 -18.28 12.37 -3.07
C GLU A 34 -17.90 10.99 -3.63
N GLY A 35 -18.87 10.06 -3.62
CA GLY A 35 -18.75 8.72 -4.19
C GLY A 35 -17.75 7.80 -3.47
N THR A 36 -17.36 8.12 -2.25
CA THR A 36 -16.49 7.27 -1.44
C THR A 36 -17.25 6.09 -0.87
N TRP A 37 -16.69 4.89 -1.01
CA TRP A 37 -17.20 3.69 -0.38
C TRP A 37 -16.31 3.29 0.80
N ILE A 38 -16.93 3.06 1.96
CA ILE A 38 -16.27 2.70 3.21
C ILE A 38 -16.90 1.41 3.73
N GLY A 39 -16.10 0.38 3.88
CA GLY A 39 -16.49 -0.92 4.40
C GLY A 39 -16.85 -0.91 5.89
N SER A 40 -16.93 -2.09 6.47
CA SER A 40 -17.21 -2.31 7.88
C SER A 40 -15.98 -2.20 8.75
N ASN A 41 -16.14 -1.81 10.02
CA ASN A 41 -15.05 -1.70 11.01
C ASN A 41 -13.89 -0.79 10.58
N VAL A 42 -14.11 0.18 9.71
CA VAL A 42 -13.11 1.16 9.28
C VAL A 42 -12.92 2.22 10.37
N THR A 43 -11.68 2.67 10.55
CA THR A 43 -11.37 3.80 11.44
C THR A 43 -10.77 4.93 10.64
N ILE A 44 -11.38 6.12 10.69
CA ILE A 44 -10.84 7.34 10.08
C ILE A 44 -10.57 8.34 11.22
N MET A 45 -9.30 8.71 11.37
CA MET A 45 -8.83 9.56 12.46
C MET A 45 -8.90 11.04 12.08
N ASP A 46 -8.84 11.90 13.09
CA ASP A 46 -8.95 13.37 12.99
C ASP A 46 -8.11 13.98 11.87
N GLY A 47 -8.67 14.97 11.21
CA GLY A 47 -8.01 15.77 10.20
C GLY A 47 -7.71 15.04 8.89
N ALA A 48 -8.21 13.82 8.69
CA ALA A 48 -8.07 13.13 7.42
C ALA A 48 -8.92 13.79 6.32
N LEU A 49 -8.31 13.94 5.14
CA LEU A 49 -8.93 14.50 3.94
C LEU A 49 -9.03 13.42 2.87
N LEU A 50 -10.25 12.97 2.58
CA LEU A 50 -10.52 11.95 1.59
C LEU A 50 -11.26 12.58 0.40
N ARG A 51 -10.55 12.77 -0.69
CA ARG A 51 -11.12 13.34 -1.92
C ARG A 51 -11.53 12.23 -2.87
N GLY A 52 -12.79 11.82 -2.79
CA GLY A 52 -13.36 10.71 -3.57
C GLY A 52 -13.29 10.86 -5.09
N PRO A 53 -13.69 9.80 -5.84
CA PRO A 53 -14.12 8.51 -5.31
C PRO A 53 -12.95 7.67 -4.76
N ILE A 54 -13.15 7.02 -3.60
CA ILE A 54 -12.17 6.17 -2.90
C ILE A 54 -12.88 4.91 -2.42
N ALA A 55 -12.15 3.81 -2.29
CA ALA A 55 -12.63 2.61 -1.61
C ALA A 55 -11.76 2.33 -0.37
N LEU A 56 -12.38 2.25 0.80
CA LEU A 56 -11.77 1.80 2.04
C LEU A 56 -12.39 0.46 2.42
N CYS A 57 -11.65 -0.63 2.29
CA CYS A 57 -12.15 -1.97 2.58
C CYS A 57 -12.25 -2.23 4.10
N ASP A 58 -12.89 -3.34 4.46
CA ASP A 58 -13.18 -3.71 5.83
C ASP A 58 -11.95 -3.69 6.74
N GLY A 59 -12.10 -3.11 7.91
CA GLY A 59 -11.04 -3.00 8.90
C GLY A 59 -9.89 -2.07 8.53
N ALA A 60 -10.00 -1.30 7.46
CA ALA A 60 -8.98 -0.31 7.09
C ALA A 60 -8.87 0.80 8.13
N VAL A 61 -7.66 1.34 8.29
CA VAL A 61 -7.38 2.46 9.20
C VAL A 61 -6.75 3.59 8.43
N VAL A 62 -7.39 4.77 8.45
CA VAL A 62 -6.85 6.03 7.94
C VAL A 62 -6.32 6.84 9.11
N LYS A 63 -5.03 7.12 9.10
CA LYS A 63 -4.33 7.84 10.17
C LYS A 63 -4.64 9.32 10.16
N MET A 64 -4.37 9.97 11.30
CA MET A 64 -4.52 11.41 11.51
C MET A 64 -3.86 12.22 10.40
N GLY A 65 -4.57 13.23 9.86
CA GLY A 65 -4.03 14.15 8.86
C GLY A 65 -3.72 13.54 7.50
N ALA A 66 -4.10 12.29 7.23
CA ALA A 66 -3.89 11.64 5.95
C ALA A 66 -4.61 12.38 4.81
N LYS A 67 -3.97 12.45 3.64
CA LYS A 67 -4.51 13.02 2.41
C LYS A 67 -4.67 11.92 1.37
N ILE A 68 -5.89 11.47 1.14
CA ILE A 68 -6.19 10.38 0.21
C ILE A 68 -6.96 10.94 -0.98
N TYR A 69 -6.41 10.81 -2.18
CA TYR A 69 -7.02 11.29 -3.41
C TYR A 69 -7.77 10.19 -4.15
N GLY A 70 -8.66 10.61 -5.03
CA GLY A 70 -9.49 9.73 -5.85
C GLY A 70 -8.72 8.70 -6.68
N GLY A 71 -9.42 7.63 -7.03
CA GLY A 71 -8.84 6.46 -7.67
C GLY A 71 -8.04 5.55 -6.74
N THR A 72 -8.11 5.79 -5.42
CA THR A 72 -7.38 5.00 -4.41
C THR A 72 -8.27 3.91 -3.82
N THR A 73 -7.71 2.70 -3.73
CA THR A 73 -8.29 1.57 -3.01
C THR A 73 -7.38 1.18 -1.85
N VAL A 74 -7.92 1.20 -0.64
CA VAL A 74 -7.26 0.75 0.58
C VAL A 74 -7.86 -0.61 0.95
N GLY A 75 -7.09 -1.66 0.79
CA GLY A 75 -7.52 -3.04 0.99
C GLY A 75 -7.84 -3.38 2.45
N VAL A 76 -8.37 -4.59 2.63
CA VAL A 76 -8.78 -5.11 3.95
C VAL A 76 -7.65 -5.01 4.97
N LYS A 77 -7.98 -4.51 6.17
CA LYS A 77 -7.04 -4.34 7.31
C LYS A 77 -5.73 -3.59 6.96
N CYS A 78 -5.71 -2.80 5.90
CA CYS A 78 -4.62 -1.89 5.61
C CYS A 78 -4.62 -0.69 6.57
N THR A 79 -3.43 -0.16 6.84
CA THR A 79 -3.27 1.10 7.56
C THR A 79 -2.59 2.12 6.66
N VAL A 80 -3.23 3.28 6.46
CA VAL A 80 -2.74 4.33 5.55
C VAL A 80 -2.60 5.67 6.24
N GLY A 81 -1.59 6.44 5.85
CA GLY A 81 -1.27 7.78 6.31
C GLY A 81 -0.41 8.53 5.30
N GLY A 82 -0.11 9.79 5.59
CA GLY A 82 0.60 10.66 4.67
C GLY A 82 -0.22 11.03 3.43
N GLU A 83 0.39 11.03 2.26
CA GLU A 83 -0.28 11.42 1.02
C GLU A 83 -0.33 10.25 0.03
N ILE A 84 -1.55 9.87 -0.39
CA ILE A 84 -1.78 8.74 -1.31
C ILE A 84 -2.71 9.17 -2.43
N LYS A 85 -2.32 8.89 -3.68
CA LYS A 85 -3.07 9.28 -4.87
C LYS A 85 -3.13 8.14 -5.88
N ASN A 86 -4.35 7.82 -6.36
CA ASN A 86 -4.57 6.90 -7.48
C ASN A 86 -3.75 5.60 -7.34
N SER A 87 -3.88 4.95 -6.19
CA SER A 87 -3.08 3.78 -5.82
C SER A 87 -3.93 2.67 -5.24
N ILE A 88 -3.46 1.45 -5.38
CA ILE A 88 -4.10 0.26 -4.82
C ILE A 88 -3.16 -0.33 -3.77
N LEU A 89 -3.63 -0.46 -2.53
CA LEU A 89 -2.97 -1.23 -1.50
C LEU A 89 -3.80 -2.49 -1.26
N GLN A 90 -3.21 -3.64 -1.49
CA GLN A 90 -3.85 -4.92 -1.21
C GLN A 90 -3.86 -5.20 0.30
N GLY A 91 -4.61 -6.20 0.72
CA GLY A 91 -4.91 -6.43 2.12
C GLY A 91 -3.70 -6.50 3.07
N TYR A 92 -3.92 -6.09 4.31
CA TYR A 92 -2.99 -6.20 5.43
C TYR A 92 -1.71 -5.37 5.32
N SER A 93 -1.62 -4.48 4.33
CA SER A 93 -0.45 -3.65 4.08
C SER A 93 -0.50 -2.33 4.84
N ASN A 94 0.67 -1.81 5.21
CA ASN A 94 0.81 -0.57 5.94
C ASN A 94 1.61 0.47 5.14
N LYS A 95 1.01 1.62 4.88
CA LYS A 95 1.63 2.90 4.53
C LYS A 95 1.21 3.92 5.59
N ALA A 96 1.51 3.63 6.84
CA ALA A 96 0.90 4.27 8.01
C ALA A 96 1.45 5.68 8.34
N HIS A 97 2.59 6.05 7.82
CA HIS A 97 3.32 7.28 8.14
C HIS A 97 3.34 8.26 6.95
N ASP A 98 3.93 9.43 7.14
CA ASP A 98 4.13 10.42 6.09
C ASP A 98 4.96 9.87 4.91
N GLY A 99 5.04 10.62 3.84
CA GLY A 99 5.59 10.25 2.56
C GLY A 99 4.51 10.13 1.49
N TYR A 100 4.91 10.34 0.23
CA TYR A 100 4.02 10.32 -0.92
C TYR A 100 3.98 8.94 -1.60
N LEU A 101 2.78 8.47 -1.94
CA LEU A 101 2.55 7.27 -2.74
C LEU A 101 1.54 7.60 -3.85
N GLY A 102 1.97 7.59 -5.10
CA GLY A 102 1.10 7.90 -6.24
C GLY A 102 1.19 6.91 -7.38
N ASN A 103 0.05 6.62 -8.04
CA ASN A 103 -0.06 5.77 -9.22
C ASN A 103 0.60 4.40 -9.04
N SER A 104 0.43 3.79 -7.87
CA SER A 104 1.15 2.62 -7.41
C SER A 104 0.24 1.44 -7.12
N VAL A 105 0.80 0.24 -7.19
CA VAL A 105 0.16 -1.00 -6.73
C VAL A 105 1.06 -1.64 -5.69
N ILE A 106 0.55 -1.74 -4.48
CA ILE A 106 1.23 -2.35 -3.34
C ILE A 106 0.55 -3.69 -3.04
N GLY A 107 1.34 -4.74 -3.03
CA GLY A 107 0.90 -6.10 -2.72
C GLY A 107 0.34 -6.25 -1.31
N ALA A 108 -0.09 -7.45 -0.98
CA ALA A 108 -0.56 -7.80 0.36
C ALA A 108 0.62 -7.95 1.35
N TRP A 109 0.34 -7.71 2.64
CA TRP A 109 1.33 -7.91 3.70
C TRP A 109 2.60 -7.07 3.57
N CYS A 110 2.54 -5.96 2.83
CA CYS A 110 3.64 -5.01 2.70
C CYS A 110 3.72 -4.05 3.89
N ASN A 111 4.92 -3.55 4.16
CA ASN A 111 5.09 -2.48 5.15
C ASN A 111 6.06 -1.43 4.64
N LEU A 112 5.55 -0.24 4.38
CA LEU A 112 6.35 0.90 3.99
C LEU A 112 6.79 1.67 5.24
N GLY A 113 8.10 1.76 5.46
CA GLY A 113 8.68 2.51 6.57
C GLY A 113 8.30 3.99 6.53
N ALA A 114 8.42 4.67 7.66
CA ALA A 114 8.12 6.10 7.75
C ALA A 114 8.90 6.90 6.71
N ASP A 115 8.25 7.90 6.13
CA ASP A 115 8.83 8.74 5.08
C ASP A 115 9.27 7.96 3.81
N THR A 116 8.65 6.81 3.53
CA THR A 116 8.81 6.17 2.23
C THR A 116 8.11 7.02 1.17
N ASN A 117 8.89 7.50 0.19
CA ASN A 117 8.41 8.35 -0.90
C ASN A 117 8.55 7.64 -2.25
N CYS A 118 7.49 7.70 -3.05
CA CYS A 118 7.45 7.15 -4.39
C CYS A 118 7.25 8.26 -5.42
N SER A 119 8.21 8.46 -6.29
CA SER A 119 8.01 9.31 -7.47
C SER A 119 7.03 8.63 -8.44
N ASN A 120 6.04 9.37 -8.91
CA ASN A 120 5.12 8.89 -9.94
C ASN A 120 5.27 9.59 -11.30
N MET A 121 6.18 10.55 -11.40
CA MET A 121 6.51 11.27 -12.64
C MET A 121 8.01 11.53 -12.69
N LYS A 122 8.61 11.42 -13.86
CA LYS A 122 10.02 11.79 -14.05
C LYS A 122 10.21 13.30 -14.00
N ASN A 123 11.36 13.76 -13.52
CA ASN A 123 11.74 15.17 -13.60
C ASN A 123 11.79 15.69 -15.04
N THR A 124 12.05 14.80 -16.01
CA THR A 124 12.03 15.11 -17.45
C THR A 124 10.64 15.08 -18.08
N MET A 125 9.60 14.79 -17.29
CA MET A 125 8.19 14.71 -17.73
C MET A 125 7.91 13.71 -18.87
N GLY A 126 8.87 12.83 -19.16
CA GLY A 126 8.75 11.82 -20.21
C GLY A 126 8.01 10.56 -19.75
N GLU A 127 7.67 9.71 -20.72
CA GLU A 127 7.04 8.42 -20.47
C GLU A 127 7.91 7.50 -19.59
N ILE A 128 7.25 6.70 -18.77
CA ILE A 128 7.90 5.85 -17.76
C ILE A 128 8.06 4.45 -18.32
N LYS A 129 9.25 3.88 -18.16
CA LYS A 129 9.49 2.46 -18.43
C LYS A 129 9.20 1.65 -17.17
N VAL A 130 8.58 0.48 -17.34
CA VAL A 130 8.26 -0.49 -16.28
C VAL A 130 8.84 -1.85 -16.62
N TRP A 131 9.16 -2.65 -15.61
CA TRP A 131 9.63 -4.01 -15.81
C TRP A 131 8.50 -4.91 -16.33
N ASN A 132 8.79 -5.72 -17.34
CA ASN A 132 7.89 -6.72 -17.88
C ASN A 132 8.44 -8.12 -17.60
N TYR A 133 7.78 -8.86 -16.74
CA TYR A 133 8.21 -10.18 -16.30
C TYR A 133 8.29 -11.20 -17.44
N LYS A 134 7.41 -11.10 -18.45
CA LYS A 134 7.42 -12.01 -19.60
C LYS A 134 8.58 -11.70 -20.55
N ALA A 135 8.86 -10.44 -20.78
CA ALA A 135 9.96 -10.01 -21.65
C ALA A 135 11.31 -10.06 -20.93
N LYS A 136 11.30 -10.11 -19.59
CA LYS A 136 12.48 -9.94 -18.74
C LYS A 136 13.30 -8.68 -19.08
N ASP A 137 12.58 -7.59 -19.40
CA ASP A 137 13.16 -6.31 -19.80
C ASP A 137 12.21 -5.15 -19.47
N PHE A 138 12.74 -3.94 -19.55
CA PHE A 138 11.95 -2.72 -19.38
C PHE A 138 11.21 -2.36 -20.67
N ILE A 139 9.88 -2.26 -20.59
CA ILE A 139 9.04 -1.78 -21.67
C ILE A 139 8.52 -0.37 -21.37
N ASN A 140 8.23 0.39 -22.42
CA ASN A 140 7.60 1.70 -22.28
C ASN A 140 6.12 1.51 -21.91
N SER A 141 5.72 2.07 -20.75
CA SER A 141 4.32 2.02 -20.30
C SER A 141 3.39 2.94 -21.10
N ARG A 142 3.92 3.85 -21.91
CA ARG A 142 3.19 4.95 -22.58
C ARG A 142 2.43 5.85 -21.58
N GLN A 143 2.81 5.82 -20.32
CA GLN A 143 2.24 6.64 -19.26
C GLN A 143 3.26 7.64 -18.76
N GLN A 144 2.82 8.88 -18.54
CA GLN A 144 3.61 9.94 -17.90
C GLN A 144 3.60 9.79 -16.37
N PHE A 145 2.51 9.22 -15.84
CA PHE A 145 2.35 8.98 -14.40
C PHE A 145 2.30 7.49 -14.10
N CYS A 146 3.30 6.99 -13.39
CA CYS A 146 3.40 5.61 -12.96
C CYS A 146 4.31 5.52 -11.74
N GLY A 147 3.78 5.03 -10.63
CA GLY A 147 4.51 4.86 -9.39
C GLY A 147 5.23 3.52 -9.30
N VAL A 148 5.14 2.87 -8.16
CA VAL A 148 5.79 1.60 -7.86
C VAL A 148 4.83 0.42 -7.96
N PHE A 149 5.35 -0.71 -8.42
CA PHE A 149 4.71 -2.03 -8.33
C PHE A 149 5.48 -2.84 -7.30
N MET A 150 4.84 -3.20 -6.21
CA MET A 150 5.47 -3.89 -5.09
C MET A 150 4.78 -5.22 -4.84
N GLY A 151 5.54 -6.30 -4.89
CA GLY A 151 5.06 -7.66 -4.60
C GLY A 151 4.75 -7.86 -3.12
N ASP A 152 3.96 -8.89 -2.84
CA ASP A 152 3.51 -9.23 -1.48
C ASP A 152 4.68 -9.42 -0.52
N TYR A 153 4.42 -9.26 0.77
CA TYR A 153 5.39 -9.44 1.85
C TYR A 153 6.64 -8.56 1.78
N THR A 154 6.67 -7.55 0.92
CA THR A 154 7.82 -6.63 0.78
C THR A 154 7.80 -5.54 1.84
N LYS A 155 8.98 -5.16 2.33
CA LYS A 155 9.18 -4.10 3.33
C LYS A 155 10.13 -3.04 2.81
N THR A 156 9.91 -1.80 3.24
CA THR A 156 10.90 -0.72 3.07
C THR A 156 11.33 -0.16 4.41
N ALA A 157 12.59 0.24 4.51
CA ALA A 157 13.09 1.00 5.66
C ALA A 157 12.50 2.42 5.69
N ILE A 158 12.74 3.14 6.77
CA ILE A 158 12.43 4.57 6.88
C ILE A 158 13.16 5.36 5.78
N SER A 159 12.52 6.44 5.31
CA SER A 159 13.08 7.37 4.30
C SER A 159 13.48 6.70 2.99
N THR A 160 12.88 5.56 2.65
CA THR A 160 13.13 4.89 1.38
C THR A 160 12.62 5.74 0.21
N LYS A 161 13.46 5.94 -0.79
CA LYS A 161 13.15 6.68 -2.02
C LYS A 161 12.94 5.71 -3.19
N LEU A 162 11.78 5.76 -3.82
CA LEU A 162 11.43 4.90 -4.95
C LEU A 162 11.21 5.74 -6.21
N ASN A 163 11.90 5.40 -7.29
CA ASN A 163 11.71 6.05 -8.58
C ASN A 163 10.39 5.64 -9.25
N SER A 164 9.91 6.50 -10.15
CA SER A 164 8.75 6.21 -10.99
C SER A 164 8.95 4.93 -11.83
N GLY A 165 7.95 4.05 -11.82
CA GLY A 165 7.97 2.77 -12.53
C GLY A 165 8.91 1.73 -11.91
N THR A 166 9.29 1.88 -10.64
CA THR A 166 10.05 0.85 -9.94
C THR A 166 9.18 -0.39 -9.73
N SER A 167 9.73 -1.55 -10.05
CA SER A 167 9.09 -2.86 -9.84
C SER A 167 9.90 -3.64 -8.82
N ILE A 168 9.28 -3.99 -7.71
CA ILE A 168 9.88 -4.74 -6.61
C ILE A 168 9.14 -6.06 -6.48
N GLY A 169 9.89 -7.14 -6.49
CA GLY A 169 9.34 -8.49 -6.42
C GLY A 169 8.74 -8.86 -5.05
N LEU A 170 8.43 -10.11 -4.91
CA LEU A 170 7.84 -10.74 -3.73
C LEU A 170 8.87 -10.83 -2.59
N GLY A 171 8.46 -10.54 -1.36
CA GLY A 171 9.23 -10.85 -0.15
C GLY A 171 10.54 -10.09 -0.01
N CYS A 172 10.65 -8.89 -0.59
CA CYS A 172 11.86 -8.08 -0.53
C CYS A 172 11.95 -7.26 0.77
N ASN A 173 13.18 -6.89 1.14
CA ASN A 173 13.45 -5.89 2.16
C ASN A 173 14.40 -4.83 1.61
N ILE A 174 13.89 -3.59 1.46
CA ILE A 174 14.57 -2.47 0.83
C ILE A 174 15.05 -1.51 1.92
N PHE A 175 16.37 -1.34 2.05
CA PHE A 175 16.96 -0.48 3.09
C PHE A 175 18.22 0.27 2.62
N GLN A 176 18.43 0.38 1.30
CA GLN A 176 19.51 1.15 0.73
C GLN A 176 19.35 2.64 1.01
N ALA A 177 20.44 3.34 1.24
CA ALA A 177 20.46 4.78 1.46
C ALA A 177 20.04 5.59 0.21
N ASP A 178 20.39 5.07 -0.97
CA ASP A 178 20.01 5.63 -2.27
C ASP A 178 18.80 4.94 -2.88
N PHE A 179 18.43 5.37 -4.09
CA PHE A 179 17.35 4.72 -4.83
C PHE A 179 17.74 3.27 -5.13
N PRO A 180 16.88 2.31 -4.84
CA PRO A 180 17.10 0.94 -5.30
C PRO A 180 17.03 0.89 -6.84
N SER A 181 17.51 -0.20 -7.41
CA SER A 181 17.32 -0.49 -8.83
C SER A 181 15.83 -0.40 -9.22
N LYS A 182 15.56 0.04 -10.44
CA LYS A 182 14.17 0.10 -10.94
C LYS A 182 13.48 -1.25 -11.03
N TYR A 183 14.22 -2.31 -11.11
CA TYR A 183 13.78 -3.68 -10.91
C TYR A 183 14.56 -4.30 -9.77
N VAL A 184 13.84 -4.80 -8.78
CA VAL A 184 14.36 -5.56 -7.65
C VAL A 184 13.73 -6.95 -7.74
N SER A 185 14.57 -7.97 -7.90
CA SER A 185 14.09 -9.36 -7.97
C SER A 185 13.42 -9.79 -6.67
N SER A 186 12.54 -10.78 -6.77
CA SER A 186 11.90 -11.36 -5.58
C SER A 186 12.93 -11.85 -4.58
N PHE A 187 12.57 -11.78 -3.31
CA PHE A 187 13.42 -12.26 -2.20
C PHE A 187 14.76 -11.54 -2.04
N SER A 188 14.81 -10.25 -2.39
CA SER A 188 15.99 -9.44 -2.15
C SER A 188 16.03 -8.91 -0.70
N TRP A 189 17.20 -9.01 -0.06
CA TRP A 189 17.57 -8.36 1.20
C TRP A 189 18.64 -7.31 0.90
N GLY A 190 18.21 -6.09 0.62
CA GLY A 190 19.12 -5.11 0.02
C GLY A 190 19.61 -5.60 -1.34
N GLU A 191 20.92 -5.82 -1.47
CA GLU A 191 21.56 -6.35 -2.68
C GLU A 191 21.76 -7.87 -2.65
N GLU A 192 21.52 -8.50 -1.50
CA GLU A 192 21.67 -9.94 -1.29
C GLU A 192 20.33 -10.67 -1.43
N LYS A 193 20.36 -11.99 -1.42
CA LYS A 193 19.17 -12.83 -1.38
C LYS A 193 18.70 -13.02 0.07
N PHE A 194 17.42 -12.85 0.32
CA PHE A 194 16.81 -13.06 1.64
C PHE A 194 16.76 -14.57 1.93
N GLU A 195 17.29 -14.98 3.07
CA GLU A 195 17.20 -16.37 3.50
C GLU A 195 15.73 -16.76 3.79
N LEU A 196 15.28 -17.88 3.24
CA LEU A 196 13.91 -18.34 3.28
C LEU A 196 13.38 -18.47 4.73
N GLU A 197 14.16 -19.05 5.62
CA GLU A 197 13.79 -19.17 7.03
C GLU A 197 13.66 -17.81 7.74
N GLY A 198 14.49 -16.84 7.37
CA GLY A 198 14.36 -15.46 7.85
C GLY A 198 13.06 -14.81 7.39
N LEU A 199 12.69 -15.04 6.14
CA LEU A 199 11.46 -14.56 5.53
C LEU A 199 10.23 -15.19 6.21
N HIS A 200 10.22 -16.49 6.46
CA HIS A 200 9.15 -17.17 7.17
C HIS A 200 8.97 -16.61 8.59
N ARG A 201 10.05 -16.45 9.35
CA ARG A 201 9.98 -15.84 10.69
C ARG A 201 9.41 -14.42 10.67
N MET A 202 9.80 -13.60 9.69
CA MET A 202 9.29 -12.26 9.50
C MET A 202 7.78 -12.27 9.21
N ASN A 203 7.33 -13.10 8.28
CA ASN A 203 5.94 -13.22 7.89
C ASN A 203 5.07 -13.74 9.05
N GLN A 204 5.54 -14.75 9.79
CA GLN A 204 4.86 -15.25 10.99
C GLN A 204 4.62 -14.13 12.01
N ARG A 205 5.62 -13.30 12.28
CA ARG A 205 5.50 -12.17 13.23
C ARG A 205 4.50 -11.14 12.74
N MET A 206 4.51 -10.83 11.45
CA MET A 206 3.58 -9.87 10.86
C MET A 206 2.13 -10.36 10.90
N LYS A 207 1.91 -11.65 10.63
CA LYS A 207 0.60 -12.30 10.73
C LYS A 207 0.05 -12.19 12.16
N VAL A 208 0.85 -12.56 13.14
CA VAL A 208 0.48 -12.49 14.57
C VAL A 208 0.11 -11.04 14.95
N LEU A 209 0.87 -10.04 14.52
CA LEU A 209 0.57 -8.62 14.79
C LEU A 209 -0.77 -8.16 14.20
N LYS A 210 -1.25 -8.79 13.15
CA LYS A 210 -2.54 -8.51 12.51
C LYS A 210 -3.68 -9.42 12.99
N GLY A 211 -3.38 -10.35 13.92
CA GLY A 211 -4.35 -11.33 14.43
C GLY A 211 -4.69 -12.42 13.43
N GLU A 212 -3.77 -12.75 12.54
CA GLU A 212 -3.94 -13.75 11.48
C GLU A 212 -2.97 -14.93 11.69
N GLU A 213 -3.31 -16.06 11.10
CA GLU A 213 -2.45 -17.24 11.06
C GLU A 213 -1.58 -17.23 9.80
N TYR A 214 -0.35 -17.69 9.92
CA TYR A 214 0.52 -17.95 8.78
C TYR A 214 0.41 -19.44 8.43
N THR A 215 -0.45 -19.73 7.45
CA THR A 215 -0.87 -21.11 7.14
C THR A 215 0.22 -21.91 6.45
N VAL A 216 0.05 -23.24 6.44
CA VAL A 216 0.96 -24.16 5.75
C VAL A 216 0.93 -23.93 4.24
N GLU A 217 -0.25 -23.64 3.69
CA GLU A 217 -0.45 -23.35 2.27
C GLU A 217 0.29 -22.07 1.85
N GLU A 218 0.23 -21.02 2.67
CA GLU A 218 0.96 -19.78 2.41
C GLU A 218 2.48 -19.98 2.48
N ARG A 219 2.94 -20.79 3.44
CA ARG A 219 4.36 -21.16 3.54
C ARG A 219 4.82 -21.86 2.28
N LYS A 220 4.09 -22.88 1.87
CA LYS A 220 4.42 -23.66 0.68
C LYS A 220 4.40 -22.81 -0.58
N ALA A 221 3.39 -21.97 -0.76
CA ALA A 221 3.31 -21.08 -1.91
C ALA A 221 4.52 -20.12 -1.97
N LEU A 222 5.02 -19.67 -0.80
CA LEU A 222 6.21 -18.83 -0.74
C LEU A 222 7.48 -19.62 -1.06
N GLU A 223 7.62 -20.85 -0.57
CA GLU A 223 8.71 -21.80 -0.88
C GLU A 223 8.77 -22.10 -2.38
N ASP A 224 7.65 -22.47 -2.99
CA ASP A 224 7.56 -22.78 -4.43
C ASP A 224 8.02 -21.58 -5.29
N ASN A 225 7.62 -20.35 -4.90
CA ASN A 225 8.09 -19.12 -5.57
C ASN A 225 9.58 -18.87 -5.34
N TYR A 226 10.08 -19.12 -4.14
CA TYR A 226 11.49 -18.93 -3.80
C TYR A 226 12.39 -19.85 -4.62
N GLU A 227 12.01 -21.11 -4.78
CA GLU A 227 12.71 -22.11 -5.57
C GLU A 227 12.69 -21.76 -7.07
N SER A 228 11.60 -21.20 -7.57
CA SER A 228 11.47 -20.81 -8.98
C SER A 228 12.37 -19.63 -9.38
N GLU A 229 12.89 -18.88 -8.41
CA GLU A 229 13.82 -17.74 -8.61
C GLU A 229 15.30 -18.15 -8.38
N LEU A 230 15.58 -19.44 -8.11
CA LEU A 230 16.94 -20.00 -8.06
C LEU A 230 17.45 -20.35 -9.46
#